data_3da45db3691e430b5c8104d12857e724
#
_entry.id   3da45db3691e430b5c8104d12857e724
#
_cell.length_a   1.000
_cell.length_b   1.000
_cell.length_c   1.000
_cell.angle_alpha   90.00
_cell.angle_beta   90.00
_cell.angle_gamma   90.00
#
_symmetry.space_group_name_H-M   'P 1'
#
loop_
_entity.id
_entity.type
_entity.pdbx_description
1 polymer ?
#
loop_
_entity_poly.entity_id
_entity_poly.type
_entity_poly.pdbx_seq_one_letter_code
_entity_poly.pdbx_strand_id
1 'polypeptide(L)'
;MRLERSSGILLHPTSLPNGVLDEHAYRFVDWLAAAGQRWWQVLPLGPPEGMTGSPYMSPSAFAGSPELLSAPRARVTRTEADEFRARNGYWIDDWIDYGGNLDDQVRFEHEWHALRSYAAERGIGVFGDIPIYVAHGEPTSVFSAASELLRPFRFVWPIGWIGGR
;
A
#
# COMPACT_ATOMS: atom_id res chain seq x y z
N MET A 1 -24.16 -5.55 -7.04
CA MET A 1 -23.86 -4.31 -6.28
C MET A 1 -24.40 -3.15 -7.10
N ARG A 2 -25.32 -2.35 -6.58
CA ARG A 2 -25.80 -1.14 -7.25
C ARG A 2 -24.84 -0.01 -6.87
N LEU A 3 -24.12 0.54 -7.83
CA LEU A 3 -23.24 1.68 -7.59
C LEU A 3 -24.10 2.93 -7.38
N GLU A 4 -24.07 3.46 -6.16
CA GLU A 4 -24.66 4.75 -5.87
C GLU A 4 -23.71 5.86 -6.33
N ARG A 5 -24.30 6.99 -6.74
CA ARG A 5 -23.53 8.15 -7.14
C ARG A 5 -22.78 8.71 -5.91
N SER A 6 -21.46 8.77 -5.99
CA SER A 6 -20.59 9.20 -4.90
C SER A 6 -19.37 9.96 -5.44
N SER A 7 -18.68 10.67 -4.57
CA SER A 7 -17.46 11.40 -4.89
C SER A 7 -16.30 11.02 -3.97
N GLY A 8 -15.10 11.34 -4.37
CA GLY A 8 -13.88 11.13 -3.61
C GLY A 8 -12.78 12.08 -4.03
N ILE A 9 -11.68 12.01 -3.32
CA ILE A 9 -10.49 12.82 -3.57
C ILE A 9 -9.31 11.90 -3.89
N LEU A 10 -8.57 12.25 -4.94
CA LEU A 10 -7.28 11.66 -5.24
C LEU A 10 -6.21 12.49 -4.53
N LEU A 11 -5.51 11.87 -3.59
CA LEU A 11 -4.37 12.47 -2.90
C LEU A 11 -3.40 11.37 -2.49
N HIS A 12 -2.16 11.41 -2.98
CA HIS A 12 -1.13 10.48 -2.51
C HIS A 12 -0.66 10.87 -1.11
N PRO A 13 -0.39 9.93 -0.18
CA PRO A 13 0.03 10.25 1.19
C PRO A 13 1.25 11.18 1.28
N THR A 14 2.18 11.10 0.32
CA THR A 14 3.34 12.03 0.25
C THR A 14 2.96 13.50 0.07
N SER A 15 1.71 13.79 -0.30
CA SER A 15 1.19 15.16 -0.40
C SER A 15 0.62 15.70 0.91
N LEU A 16 0.56 14.86 1.95
CA LEU A 16 0.22 15.28 3.31
C LEU A 16 1.39 16.06 3.95
N PRO A 17 1.17 16.85 5.00
CA PRO A 17 2.19 17.72 5.57
C PRO A 17 3.53 17.06 5.89
N ASN A 18 3.52 15.82 6.41
CA ASN A 18 4.75 15.08 6.70
C ASN A 18 5.08 14.02 5.63
N GLY A 19 4.18 13.80 4.68
CA GLY A 19 4.37 12.84 3.60
C GLY A 19 4.32 11.37 4.01
N VAL A 20 3.85 11.06 5.22
CA VAL A 20 3.84 9.73 5.81
C VAL A 20 2.46 9.36 6.38
N LEU A 21 2.28 8.10 6.79
CA LEU A 21 1.03 7.55 7.33
C LEU A 21 0.84 7.90 8.83
N ASP A 22 1.00 9.18 9.17
CA ASP A 22 0.89 9.69 10.53
C ASP A 22 -0.49 10.31 10.83
N GLU A 23 -0.56 11.11 11.86
CA GLU A 23 -1.78 11.82 12.29
C GLU A 23 -2.42 12.69 11.20
N HIS A 24 -1.63 13.19 10.23
CA HIS A 24 -2.16 13.99 9.13
C HIS A 24 -2.97 13.14 8.16
N ALA A 25 -2.61 11.86 7.97
CA ALA A 25 -3.41 10.93 7.19
C ALA A 25 -4.77 10.65 7.86
N TYR A 26 -4.80 10.49 9.18
CA TYR A 26 -6.04 10.31 9.95
C TYR A 26 -6.91 11.58 9.90
N ARG A 27 -6.33 12.75 10.07
CA ARG A 27 -7.03 14.04 9.93
C ARG A 27 -7.60 14.25 8.52
N PHE A 28 -6.90 13.78 7.50
CA PHE A 28 -7.41 13.84 6.13
C PHE A 28 -8.64 12.95 5.95
N VAL A 29 -8.67 11.75 6.55
CA VAL A 29 -9.86 10.89 6.59
C VAL A 29 -11.03 11.60 7.29
N ASP A 30 -10.80 12.25 8.45
CA ASP A 30 -11.83 13.00 9.15
C ASP A 30 -12.37 14.15 8.30
N TRP A 31 -11.48 14.84 7.59
CA TRP A 31 -11.86 15.90 6.66
C TRP A 31 -12.71 15.36 5.49
N LEU A 32 -12.34 14.22 4.89
CA LEU A 32 -13.14 13.58 3.84
C LEU A 32 -14.54 13.25 4.34
N ALA A 33 -14.67 12.68 5.51
CA ALA A 33 -15.95 12.32 6.11
C ALA A 33 -16.81 13.59 6.36
N ALA A 34 -16.21 14.63 6.94
CA ALA A 34 -16.88 15.91 7.18
C ALA A 34 -17.32 16.62 5.88
N ALA A 35 -16.53 16.45 4.81
CA ALA A 35 -16.83 16.99 3.48
C ALA A 35 -17.83 16.11 2.67
N GLY A 36 -18.38 15.05 3.27
CA GLY A 36 -19.33 14.17 2.61
C GLY A 36 -18.75 13.32 1.48
N GLN A 37 -17.43 13.19 1.43
CA GLN A 37 -16.77 12.29 0.48
C GLN A 37 -16.97 10.83 0.89
N ARG A 38 -16.83 9.92 -0.09
CA ARG A 38 -16.95 8.48 0.13
C ARG A 38 -15.67 7.73 -0.19
N TRP A 39 -14.73 8.36 -0.92
CA TRP A 39 -13.55 7.69 -1.42
C TRP A 39 -12.30 8.54 -1.23
N TRP A 40 -11.25 7.87 -0.80
CA TRP A 40 -9.88 8.36 -0.89
C TRP A 40 -9.15 7.53 -1.94
N GLN A 41 -8.81 8.14 -3.07
CA GLN A 41 -7.98 7.50 -4.08
C GLN A 41 -6.51 7.83 -3.83
N VAL A 42 -5.66 6.80 -3.84
CA VAL A 42 -4.22 6.92 -3.73
C VAL A 42 -3.55 6.43 -5.00
N LEU A 43 -2.36 6.93 -5.31
CA LEU A 43 -1.47 6.36 -6.32
C LEU A 43 -0.79 5.11 -5.76
N PRO A 44 -0.02 4.34 -6.57
CA PRO A 44 0.71 3.19 -6.06
C PRO A 44 1.56 3.54 -4.84
N LEU A 45 1.47 2.73 -3.78
CA LEU A 45 2.14 2.97 -2.50
C LEU A 45 3.49 2.25 -2.39
N GLY A 46 3.95 1.66 -3.48
CA GLY A 46 5.25 1.00 -3.56
C GLY A 46 6.42 1.98 -3.53
N PRO A 47 7.63 1.49 -3.27
CA PRO A 47 8.84 2.30 -3.32
C PRO A 47 9.04 2.80 -4.77
N PRO A 48 9.14 4.12 -4.98
CA PRO A 48 9.42 4.66 -6.30
C PRO A 48 10.87 4.37 -6.70
N GLU A 49 11.10 4.12 -7.97
CA GLU A 49 12.44 3.93 -8.53
C GLU A 49 12.77 4.93 -9.62
N GLY A 50 14.07 5.07 -9.83
CA GLY A 50 14.64 5.91 -10.88
C GLY A 50 14.64 7.40 -10.55
N MET A 51 15.19 8.18 -11.49
CA MET A 51 15.39 9.63 -11.32
C MET A 51 14.07 10.43 -11.26
N THR A 52 12.96 9.82 -11.64
CA THR A 52 11.67 10.52 -11.72
C THR A 52 10.88 10.47 -10.41
N GLY A 53 11.19 9.53 -9.51
CA GLY A 53 10.41 9.31 -8.28
C GLY A 53 8.94 8.94 -8.56
N SER A 54 8.63 8.41 -9.73
CA SER A 54 7.26 8.09 -10.12
C SER A 54 6.76 6.86 -9.33
N PRO A 55 5.60 6.94 -8.66
CA PRO A 55 5.03 5.80 -7.96
C PRO A 55 4.59 4.68 -8.93
N TYR A 56 4.45 4.98 -10.22
CA TYR A 56 4.13 3.98 -11.25
C TYR A 56 5.35 3.17 -11.71
N MET A 57 6.56 3.61 -11.38
CA MET A 57 7.80 2.89 -11.65
C MET A 57 8.35 2.40 -10.31
N SER A 58 8.18 1.11 -10.04
CA SER A 58 8.57 0.48 -8.77
C SER A 58 9.33 -0.82 -9.03
N PRO A 59 10.34 -1.16 -8.22
CA PRO A 59 11.02 -2.45 -8.30
C PRO A 59 10.15 -3.60 -7.79
N SER A 60 9.05 -3.30 -7.11
CA SER A 60 8.14 -4.31 -6.60
C SER A 60 6.69 -3.92 -6.81
N ALA A 61 5.87 -4.89 -7.23
CA ALA A 61 4.42 -4.74 -7.29
C ALA A 61 3.75 -4.93 -5.91
N PHE A 62 4.48 -5.41 -4.91
CA PHE A 62 3.95 -5.83 -3.60
C PHE A 62 4.46 -5.00 -2.43
N ALA A 63 5.71 -4.56 -2.49
CA ALA A 63 6.33 -3.85 -1.37
C ALA A 63 5.68 -2.47 -1.14
N GLY A 64 5.40 -2.16 0.12
CA GLY A 64 5.08 -0.81 0.54
C GLY A 64 6.33 0.06 0.65
N SER A 65 6.21 1.34 0.29
CA SER A 65 7.32 2.29 0.39
C SER A 65 7.70 2.56 1.84
N PRO A 66 8.97 2.34 2.26
CA PRO A 66 9.42 2.69 3.59
C PRO A 66 9.40 4.21 3.86
N GLU A 67 9.34 5.03 2.81
CA GLU A 67 9.21 6.49 2.92
C GLU A 67 7.85 6.94 3.46
N LEU A 68 6.82 6.07 3.36
CA LEU A 68 5.49 6.35 3.89
C LEU A 68 5.34 6.01 5.38
N LEU A 69 6.34 5.36 5.99
CA LEU A 69 6.27 4.93 7.38
C LEU A 69 6.37 6.10 8.35
N SER A 70 5.49 6.09 9.36
CA SER A 70 5.45 7.11 10.39
C SER A 70 6.64 7.01 11.37
N ALA A 71 6.91 8.09 12.10
CA ALA A 71 7.89 8.11 13.20
C ALA A 71 7.16 8.31 14.55
N PRO A 72 7.69 7.79 15.67
CA PRO A 72 8.89 6.94 15.79
C PRO A 72 8.64 5.53 15.26
N ARG A 73 9.73 4.89 14.80
CA ARG A 73 9.63 3.53 14.25
C ARG A 73 9.22 2.54 15.34
N ALA A 74 8.03 1.93 15.19
CA ALA A 74 7.60 0.83 16.04
C ALA A 74 8.56 -0.36 15.87
N ARG A 75 8.83 -1.05 16.99
CA ARG A 75 9.66 -2.25 16.96
C ARG A 75 8.83 -3.43 16.46
N VAL A 76 9.36 -4.13 15.46
CA VAL A 76 8.80 -5.40 14.98
C VAL A 76 9.37 -6.54 15.84
N THR A 77 8.50 -7.42 16.30
CA THR A 77 8.91 -8.63 17.00
C THR A 77 9.27 -9.73 16.01
N ARG A 78 10.07 -10.70 16.44
CA ARG A 78 10.41 -11.85 15.61
C ARG A 78 9.15 -12.63 15.17
N THR A 79 8.19 -12.78 16.06
CA THR A 79 6.93 -13.48 15.76
C THR A 79 6.16 -12.79 14.62
N GLU A 80 6.01 -11.46 14.68
CA GLU A 80 5.35 -10.68 13.62
C GLU A 80 6.08 -10.82 12.28
N ALA A 81 7.41 -10.76 12.30
CA ALA A 81 8.22 -10.94 11.11
C ALA A 81 8.08 -12.34 10.50
N ASP A 82 8.11 -13.40 11.34
CA ASP A 82 7.95 -14.78 10.91
C ASP A 82 6.54 -15.04 10.34
N GLU A 83 5.50 -14.52 10.99
CA GLU A 83 4.12 -14.61 10.51
C GLU A 83 3.91 -13.85 9.19
N PHE A 84 4.46 -12.65 9.08
CA PHE A 84 4.40 -11.87 7.84
C PHE A 84 5.08 -12.64 6.69
N ARG A 85 6.30 -13.15 6.92
CA ARG A 85 7.04 -13.93 5.93
C ARG A 85 6.28 -15.20 5.51
N ALA A 86 5.63 -15.88 6.47
CA ALA A 86 4.84 -17.09 6.16
C ALA A 86 3.65 -16.77 5.23
N ARG A 87 3.01 -15.60 5.39
CA ARG A 87 1.89 -15.18 4.52
C ARG A 87 2.35 -14.63 3.17
N ASN A 88 3.54 -14.06 3.11
CA ASN A 88 4.03 -13.28 1.97
C ASN A 88 5.27 -13.92 1.29
N GLY A 89 5.56 -15.20 1.57
CA GLY A 89 6.75 -15.89 1.08
C GLY A 89 6.90 -15.95 -0.45
N TYR A 90 5.81 -15.70 -1.19
CA TYR A 90 5.82 -15.66 -2.65
C TYR A 90 6.49 -14.41 -3.26
N TRP A 91 6.85 -13.41 -2.43
CA TRP A 91 7.49 -12.17 -2.91
C TRP A 91 8.50 -11.56 -1.92
N ILE A 92 8.34 -11.82 -0.60
CA ILE A 92 9.12 -11.09 0.42
C ILE A 92 10.61 -11.46 0.40
N ASP A 93 10.94 -12.70 0.07
CA ASP A 93 12.32 -13.15 0.02
C ASP A 93 13.04 -12.49 -1.17
N ASP A 94 12.40 -12.40 -2.34
CA ASP A 94 12.91 -11.68 -3.51
C ASP A 94 13.12 -10.17 -3.18
N TRP A 95 12.22 -9.59 -2.40
CA TRP A 95 12.34 -8.20 -1.95
C TRP A 95 13.53 -7.98 -1.03
N ILE A 96 13.79 -8.92 -0.11
CA ILE A 96 14.95 -8.87 0.79
C ILE A 96 16.24 -9.03 0.00
N ASP A 97 16.29 -9.96 -0.95
CA ASP A 97 17.45 -10.19 -1.81
C ASP A 97 17.76 -8.98 -2.71
N TYR A 98 16.73 -8.23 -3.10
CA TYR A 98 16.87 -6.94 -3.79
C TYR A 98 17.45 -5.82 -2.91
N GLY A 99 17.47 -5.99 -1.60
CA GLY A 99 17.96 -5.00 -0.62
C GLY A 99 16.87 -4.36 0.22
N GLY A 100 15.64 -4.85 0.12
CA GLY A 100 14.52 -4.41 0.95
C GLY A 100 14.61 -4.89 2.40
N ASN A 101 13.76 -4.36 3.26
CA ASN A 101 13.76 -4.66 4.69
C ASN A 101 12.43 -5.30 5.10
N LEU A 102 12.50 -6.46 5.78
CA LEU A 102 11.32 -7.19 6.24
C LEU A 102 10.53 -6.40 7.30
N ASP A 103 11.21 -5.81 8.29
CA ASP A 103 10.54 -5.08 9.37
C ASP A 103 9.77 -3.87 8.83
N ASP A 104 10.29 -3.20 7.80
CA ASP A 104 9.59 -2.08 7.17
C ASP A 104 8.30 -2.55 6.46
N GLN A 105 8.28 -3.77 5.89
CA GLN A 105 7.07 -4.31 5.27
C GLN A 105 6.02 -4.71 6.31
N VAL A 106 6.44 -5.30 7.43
CA VAL A 106 5.55 -5.59 8.58
C VAL A 106 4.92 -4.30 9.11
N ARG A 107 5.73 -3.26 9.31
CA ARG A 107 5.25 -1.96 9.77
C ARG A 107 4.31 -1.30 8.78
N PHE A 108 4.63 -1.37 7.49
CA PHE A 108 3.76 -0.82 6.44
C PHE A 108 2.38 -1.51 6.46
N GLU A 109 2.35 -2.85 6.57
CA GLU A 109 1.10 -3.59 6.70
C GLU A 109 0.29 -3.09 7.91
N HIS A 110 0.92 -2.95 9.08
CA HIS A 110 0.25 -2.50 10.30
C HIS A 110 -0.28 -1.06 10.19
N GLU A 111 0.56 -0.12 9.77
CA GLU A 111 0.21 1.29 9.69
C GLU A 111 -0.90 1.53 8.63
N TRP A 112 -0.75 0.90 7.47
CA TRP A 112 -1.74 0.99 6.40
C TRP A 112 -3.07 0.32 6.76
N HIS A 113 -3.02 -0.84 7.40
CA HIS A 113 -4.23 -1.52 7.88
C HIS A 113 -4.96 -0.70 8.92
N ALA A 114 -4.25 -0.12 9.89
CA ALA A 114 -4.84 0.74 10.91
C ALA A 114 -5.53 1.96 10.28
N LEU A 115 -4.87 2.65 9.36
CA LEU A 115 -5.43 3.80 8.65
C LEU A 115 -6.68 3.43 7.83
N ARG A 116 -6.64 2.29 7.14
CA ARG A 116 -7.80 1.80 6.38
C ARG A 116 -8.98 1.43 7.25
N SER A 117 -8.72 0.78 8.38
CA SER A 117 -9.77 0.46 9.36
C SER A 117 -10.42 1.73 9.89
N TYR A 118 -9.61 2.72 10.24
CA TYR A 118 -10.07 4.05 10.66
C TYR A 118 -10.94 4.75 9.61
N ALA A 119 -10.53 4.67 8.34
CA ALA A 119 -11.28 5.21 7.21
C ALA A 119 -12.62 4.50 7.03
N ALA A 120 -12.61 3.16 7.10
CA ALA A 120 -13.82 2.34 6.96
C ALA A 120 -14.86 2.63 8.05
N GLU A 121 -14.43 2.83 9.31
CA GLU A 121 -15.31 3.23 10.43
C GLU A 121 -16.01 4.57 10.17
N ARG A 122 -15.43 5.43 9.34
CA ARG A 122 -15.97 6.73 8.92
C ARG A 122 -16.72 6.71 7.60
N GLY A 123 -16.91 5.52 7.04
CA GLY A 123 -17.58 5.33 5.75
C GLY A 123 -16.77 5.79 4.55
N ILE A 124 -15.44 5.94 4.71
CA ILE A 124 -14.52 6.26 3.63
C ILE A 124 -13.88 4.98 3.09
N GLY A 125 -14.16 4.68 1.81
CA GLY A 125 -13.47 3.64 1.08
C GLY A 125 -12.14 4.14 0.54
N VAL A 126 -11.11 3.26 0.53
CA VAL A 126 -9.83 3.57 -0.10
C VAL A 126 -9.79 2.93 -1.48
N PHE A 127 -9.47 3.72 -2.48
CA PHE A 127 -9.29 3.29 -3.87
C PHE A 127 -7.79 3.28 -4.18
N GLY A 128 -7.22 2.08 -4.27
CA GLY A 128 -5.79 1.87 -4.55
C GLY A 128 -5.46 1.96 -6.05
N ASP A 129 -4.17 1.96 -6.34
CA ASP A 129 -3.61 1.88 -7.68
C ASP A 129 -2.39 0.94 -7.67
N ILE A 130 -1.95 0.51 -8.84
CA ILE A 130 -0.83 -0.42 -9.01
C ILE A 130 0.24 0.17 -9.92
N PRO A 131 1.54 -0.09 -9.67
CA PRO A 131 2.59 0.29 -10.61
C PRO A 131 2.43 -0.49 -11.91
N ILE A 132 2.54 0.20 -13.04
CA ILE A 132 2.36 -0.38 -14.38
C ILE A 132 3.66 -0.45 -15.18
N TYR A 133 4.73 0.14 -14.66
CA TYR A 133 6.06 0.12 -15.28
C TYR A 133 7.03 -0.70 -14.44
N VAL A 134 7.75 -1.61 -15.10
CA VAL A 134 8.85 -2.36 -14.52
C VAL A 134 10.11 -1.51 -14.58
N ALA A 135 10.84 -1.43 -13.48
CA ALA A 135 12.15 -0.83 -13.49
C ALA A 135 13.10 -1.60 -14.41
N HIS A 136 13.91 -0.89 -15.19
CA HIS A 136 14.85 -1.49 -16.14
C HIS A 136 16.00 -2.16 -15.39
N GLY A 137 16.27 -3.44 -15.70
CA GLY A 137 17.44 -4.18 -15.19
C GLY A 137 17.14 -5.14 -14.02
N GLU A 138 15.88 -5.29 -13.63
CA GLU A 138 15.51 -6.11 -12.48
C GLU A 138 15.28 -7.59 -12.83
N PRO A 139 15.56 -8.51 -11.87
CA PRO A 139 15.28 -9.92 -12.06
C PRO A 139 13.78 -10.13 -12.34
N THR A 140 13.50 -10.89 -13.36
CA THR A 140 12.16 -11.26 -13.84
C THR A 140 11.27 -11.87 -12.74
N SER A 141 11.86 -12.30 -11.61
CA SER A 141 11.16 -12.91 -10.48
C SER A 141 10.22 -11.96 -9.75
N VAL A 142 10.56 -10.68 -9.61
CA VAL A 142 9.70 -9.68 -8.95
C VAL A 142 8.45 -9.38 -9.79
N PHE A 143 8.51 -9.66 -11.10
CA PHE A 143 7.41 -9.47 -12.04
C PHE A 143 6.79 -10.78 -12.56
N SER A 144 7.45 -11.93 -12.46
CA SER A 144 6.80 -13.21 -12.80
C SER A 144 5.63 -13.52 -11.86
N ALA A 145 5.69 -13.03 -10.62
CA ALA A 145 4.53 -13.01 -9.73
C ALA A 145 3.39 -12.10 -10.28
N ALA A 146 3.71 -11.01 -10.99
CA ALA A 146 2.68 -10.17 -11.62
C ALA A 146 1.93 -10.89 -12.75
N SER A 147 2.56 -11.84 -13.46
CA SER A 147 1.87 -12.68 -14.46
C SER A 147 0.93 -13.71 -13.82
N GLU A 148 1.18 -14.14 -12.59
CA GLU A 148 0.21 -14.90 -11.81
C GLU A 148 -0.93 -14.04 -11.24
N LEU A 149 -0.70 -12.73 -11.05
CA LEU A 149 -1.71 -11.75 -10.66
C LEU A 149 -2.80 -11.52 -11.72
N LEU A 150 -2.53 -11.88 -12.97
CA LEU A 150 -3.52 -11.87 -14.05
C LEU A 150 -4.40 -13.12 -14.09
N ARG A 151 -4.18 -14.10 -13.20
CA ARG A 151 -5.14 -15.18 -12.99
C ARG A 151 -6.37 -14.64 -12.26
N PRO A 152 -7.57 -14.94 -12.74
CA PRO A 152 -8.79 -14.29 -12.29
C PRO A 152 -9.05 -14.52 -10.80
N PHE A 153 -9.07 -13.43 -10.02
CA PHE A 153 -9.75 -13.29 -8.75
C PHE A 153 -9.24 -14.04 -7.50
N ARG A 154 -7.92 -14.07 -7.24
CA ARG A 154 -7.43 -14.26 -5.88
C ARG A 154 -6.44 -13.17 -5.49
N PHE A 155 -6.90 -11.94 -5.53
CA PHE A 155 -6.16 -10.80 -4.99
C PHE A 155 -6.43 -10.68 -3.50
N VAL A 156 -5.54 -11.19 -2.67
CA VAL A 156 -5.35 -10.65 -1.33
C VAL A 156 -4.14 -9.74 -1.42
N TRP A 157 -4.40 -8.55 -1.92
CA TRP A 157 -3.43 -7.47 -1.89
C TRP A 157 -3.27 -7.02 -0.43
N PRO A 158 -2.06 -6.80 0.13
CA PRO A 158 -1.92 -6.22 1.47
C PRO A 158 -2.55 -4.83 1.56
N ILE A 159 -2.81 -4.21 0.42
CA ILE A 159 -3.60 -2.99 0.25
C ILE A 159 -5.10 -3.33 0.07
N GLY A 160 -5.57 -4.48 0.58
CA GLY A 160 -6.96 -4.93 0.67
C GLY A 160 -7.92 -4.29 -0.32
N TRP A 161 -8.06 -4.90 -1.46
CA TRP A 161 -9.18 -4.61 -2.33
C TRP A 161 -10.49 -5.03 -1.65
N ILE A 162 -11.50 -4.17 -1.72
CA ILE A 162 -12.84 -4.46 -1.20
C ILE A 162 -13.48 -5.49 -2.14
N GLY A 163 -13.21 -6.75 -1.90
CA GLY A 163 -14.05 -7.85 -2.33
C GLY A 163 -15.13 -8.07 -1.27
N GLY A 164 -16.09 -7.17 -1.20
CA GLY A 164 -17.33 -7.40 -0.46
C GLY A 164 -18.19 -8.38 -1.27
N ARG A 165 -18.66 -9.42 -0.59
CA ARG A 165 -19.78 -10.24 -1.06
C ARG A 165 -21.00 -9.39 -1.32
#